data_20824d77672b9b347000a8210a8129db
#
_entry.id   20824d77672b9b347000a8210a8129db
#
_cell.length_a   1.000
_cell.length_b   1.000
_cell.length_c   1.000
_cell.angle_alpha   90.00
_cell.angle_beta   90.00
_cell.angle_gamma   90.00
#
_symmetry.space_group_name_H-M   'P 1'
#
loop_
_entity.id
_entity.type
_entity.pdbx_description
1 polymer ?
#
loop_
_entity_poly.entity_id
_entity_poly.type
_entity_poly.pdbx_seq_one_letter_code
_entity_poly.pdbx_strand_id
1 'polypeptide(L)'
;ACLVGSEMCIRDSIDPMCGSGTILIEAALIATNTAPGIYRKDFAFERWNDYDEELFDSLYNDDSNEKEFNFKIYGSDISPKAIAIARENIKSAGMAKYIDLQVKPFQQYTEAPENGILITNPPYGERISSKDLLGLYEMIGSQLKHVFKGYDAWIISYHDECFNKIGLKPAICINMMNGSLECEYRKYEIFEGKYNDFKRETGGFKEKKKD
;
A
#
# COMPACT_ATOMS: atom_id res chain seq x y z
N ALA A 1 3.36 -10.12 -3.98
CA ALA A 1 2.12 -9.88 -3.22
C ALA A 1 2.19 -10.50 -1.80
N CYS A 2 2.71 -11.71 -1.67
CA CYS A 2 2.70 -12.46 -0.41
C CYS A 2 3.55 -11.84 0.73
N LEU A 3 4.62 -11.12 0.41
CA LEU A 3 5.53 -10.53 1.42
C LEU A 3 4.89 -9.33 2.13
N VAL A 4 4.17 -8.48 1.40
CA VAL A 4 3.49 -7.30 1.98
C VAL A 4 2.29 -7.73 2.82
N GLY A 5 1.52 -8.72 2.36
CA GLY A 5 0.33 -9.20 3.07
C GLY A 5 0.62 -9.79 4.45
N SER A 6 1.73 -10.53 4.63
CA SER A 6 2.09 -11.09 5.92
C SER A 6 2.51 -10.03 6.95
N GLU A 7 3.13 -8.94 6.49
CA GLU A 7 3.55 -7.84 7.37
C GLU A 7 2.37 -6.96 7.80
N MET A 8 1.36 -6.80 6.94
CA MET A 8 0.16 -6.00 7.23
C MET A 8 -0.71 -6.59 8.33
N CYS A 9 -0.64 -7.91 8.55
CA CYS A 9 -1.43 -8.57 9.60
C CYS A 9 -0.95 -8.29 11.02
N ILE A 10 0.22 -7.69 11.20
CA ILE A 10 0.89 -7.56 12.52
C ILE A 10 1.28 -6.12 12.88
N ARG A 11 0.94 -5.14 12.05
CA ARG A 11 1.29 -3.73 12.23
C ARG A 11 0.22 -2.80 11.67
N ASP A 12 0.21 -1.57 12.14
CA ASP A 12 -0.56 -0.50 11.54
C ASP A 12 -0.09 -0.24 10.10
N SER A 13 -1.03 0.11 9.23
CA SER A 13 -0.75 0.42 7.84
C SER A 13 -1.27 1.81 7.48
N ILE A 14 -0.58 2.51 6.58
CA ILE A 14 -0.98 3.84 6.16
C ILE A 14 -0.83 4.03 4.65
N ASP A 15 -1.86 4.61 4.03
CA ASP A 15 -1.79 5.18 2.68
C ASP A 15 -2.11 6.68 2.72
N PRO A 16 -1.08 7.55 2.64
CA PRO A 16 -1.27 9.00 2.77
C PRO A 16 -1.73 9.70 1.48
N MET A 17 -1.98 8.94 0.41
CA MET A 17 -2.52 9.40 -0.87
C MET A 17 -3.52 8.37 -1.40
N CYS A 18 -4.50 7.99 -0.56
CA CYS A 18 -5.31 6.79 -0.72
C CYS A 18 -6.33 6.86 -1.88
N GLY A 19 -6.58 8.05 -2.44
CA GLY A 19 -7.53 8.19 -3.53
C GLY A 19 -8.91 7.62 -3.18
N SER A 20 -9.37 6.62 -3.93
CA SER A 20 -10.64 5.92 -3.71
C SER A 20 -10.61 4.85 -2.61
N GLY A 21 -9.47 4.63 -1.95
CA GLY A 21 -9.32 3.70 -0.83
C GLY A 21 -9.05 2.24 -1.23
N THR A 22 -8.70 1.97 -2.48
CA THR A 22 -8.49 0.59 -2.98
C THR A 22 -7.42 -0.15 -2.18
N ILE A 23 -6.24 0.47 -1.97
CA ILE A 23 -5.15 -0.16 -1.19
C ILE A 23 -5.59 -0.43 0.25
N LEU A 24 -6.33 0.50 0.86
CA LEU A 24 -6.81 0.36 2.23
C LEU A 24 -7.79 -0.82 2.38
N ILE A 25 -8.70 -0.98 1.41
CA ILE A 25 -9.68 -2.07 1.40
C ILE A 25 -8.97 -3.41 1.22
N GLU A 26 -8.09 -3.53 0.23
CA GLU A 26 -7.32 -4.75 0.00
C GLU A 26 -6.43 -5.11 1.20
N ALA A 27 -5.84 -4.10 1.84
CA ALA A 27 -5.08 -4.28 3.07
C ALA A 27 -5.95 -4.89 4.19
N ALA A 28 -7.17 -4.38 4.37
CA ALA A 28 -8.09 -4.88 5.39
C ALA A 28 -8.56 -6.31 5.08
N LEU A 29 -8.91 -6.61 3.83
CA LEU A 29 -9.30 -7.96 3.38
C LEU A 29 -8.16 -8.97 3.61
N ILE A 30 -6.93 -8.61 3.28
CA ILE A 30 -5.75 -9.45 3.53
C ILE A 30 -5.53 -9.65 5.04
N ALA A 31 -5.62 -8.59 5.83
CA ALA A 31 -5.38 -8.64 7.26
C ALA A 31 -6.43 -9.49 8.02
N THR A 32 -7.66 -9.44 7.58
CA THR A 32 -8.77 -10.26 8.12
C THR A 32 -8.85 -11.66 7.51
N ASN A 33 -8.03 -11.95 6.50
CA ASN A 33 -8.10 -13.17 5.69
C ASN A 33 -9.47 -13.38 5.03
N THR A 34 -10.15 -12.29 4.71
CA THR A 34 -11.42 -12.31 4.00
C THR A 34 -11.18 -12.56 2.52
N ALA A 35 -12.02 -13.38 1.89
CA ALA A 35 -11.86 -13.77 0.50
C ALA A 35 -11.89 -12.55 -0.44
N PRO A 36 -10.93 -12.44 -1.40
CA PRO A 36 -10.93 -11.34 -2.34
C PRO A 36 -12.18 -11.39 -3.23
N GLY A 37 -12.79 -10.23 -3.43
CA GLY A 37 -13.96 -10.10 -4.29
C GLY A 37 -15.29 -10.58 -3.67
N ILE A 38 -15.36 -10.84 -2.36
CA ILE A 38 -16.56 -11.29 -1.65
C ILE A 38 -17.81 -10.40 -1.90
N TYR A 39 -17.61 -9.14 -2.28
CA TYR A 39 -18.69 -8.22 -2.61
C TYR A 39 -18.98 -8.10 -4.11
N ARG A 40 -18.35 -8.94 -4.95
CA ARG A 40 -18.67 -9.00 -6.39
C ARG A 40 -19.93 -9.81 -6.61
N LYS A 41 -20.73 -9.37 -7.59
CA LYS A 41 -21.99 -10.04 -7.92
C LYS A 41 -21.77 -11.25 -8.82
N ASP A 42 -20.73 -11.22 -9.65
CA ASP A 42 -20.42 -12.24 -10.64
C ASP A 42 -18.92 -12.26 -10.96
N PHE A 43 -18.44 -13.43 -11.35
CA PHE A 43 -17.08 -13.66 -11.77
C PHE A 43 -17.04 -14.19 -13.21
N ALA A 44 -16.03 -13.84 -13.97
CA ALA A 44 -15.92 -14.26 -15.35
C ALA A 44 -15.80 -15.79 -15.50
N PHE A 45 -15.17 -16.46 -14.52
CA PHE A 45 -15.00 -17.93 -14.54
C PHE A 45 -16.31 -18.71 -14.36
N GLU A 46 -17.37 -18.11 -13.83
CA GLU A 46 -18.70 -18.74 -13.74
C GLU A 46 -19.28 -19.10 -15.13
N ARG A 47 -18.70 -18.54 -16.20
CA ARG A 47 -19.05 -18.83 -17.58
C ARG A 47 -18.14 -19.87 -18.24
N TRP A 48 -17.21 -20.43 -17.50
CA TRP A 48 -16.33 -21.47 -18.03
C TRP A 48 -17.05 -22.82 -18.06
N ASN A 49 -16.70 -23.68 -19.04
CA ASN A 49 -17.38 -24.97 -19.23
C ASN A 49 -17.15 -25.98 -18.09
N ASP A 50 -16.12 -25.78 -17.31
CA ASP A 50 -15.72 -26.61 -16.17
C ASP A 50 -15.99 -25.92 -14.83
N TYR A 51 -16.85 -24.90 -14.82
CA TYR A 51 -17.29 -24.24 -13.58
C TYR A 51 -18.09 -25.18 -12.70
N ASP A 52 -17.68 -25.32 -11.47
CA ASP A 52 -18.32 -26.11 -10.43
C ASP A 52 -18.95 -25.16 -9.39
N GLU A 53 -20.27 -25.01 -9.48
CA GLU A 53 -21.05 -24.10 -8.64
C GLU A 53 -21.02 -24.53 -7.16
N GLU A 54 -21.11 -25.85 -6.88
CA GLU A 54 -21.12 -26.36 -5.50
C GLU A 54 -19.76 -26.15 -4.82
N LEU A 55 -18.68 -26.38 -5.55
CA LEU A 55 -17.34 -26.12 -5.06
C LEU A 55 -17.11 -24.62 -4.84
N PHE A 56 -17.55 -23.79 -5.78
CA PHE A 56 -17.43 -22.33 -5.66
C PHE A 56 -18.19 -21.82 -4.43
N ASP A 57 -19.44 -22.21 -4.25
CA ASP A 57 -20.26 -21.80 -3.11
C ASP A 57 -19.66 -22.25 -1.79
N SER A 58 -19.09 -23.43 -1.73
CA SER A 58 -18.44 -23.95 -0.52
C SER A 58 -17.20 -23.14 -0.15
N LEU A 59 -16.42 -22.70 -1.12
CA LEU A 59 -15.21 -21.90 -0.93
C LEU A 59 -15.53 -20.41 -0.67
N TYR A 60 -16.53 -19.89 -1.39
CA TYR A 60 -16.90 -18.48 -1.31
C TYR A 60 -17.58 -18.13 0.03
N ASN A 61 -18.34 -19.05 0.58
CA ASN A 61 -19.02 -18.86 1.87
C ASN A 61 -18.24 -19.39 3.08
N ASP A 62 -16.99 -19.86 2.86
CA ASP A 62 -16.15 -20.34 3.97
C ASP A 62 -15.46 -19.15 4.67
N ASP A 63 -16.01 -18.77 5.80
CA ASP A 63 -15.47 -17.74 6.71
C ASP A 63 -14.62 -18.33 7.86
N SER A 64 -14.44 -19.67 7.90
CA SER A 64 -13.74 -20.37 8.97
C SER A 64 -12.29 -19.95 9.18
N ASN A 65 -11.68 -19.34 8.16
CA ASN A 65 -10.32 -18.86 8.18
C ASN A 65 -10.20 -17.34 8.42
N GLU A 66 -11.31 -16.63 8.60
CA GLU A 66 -11.27 -15.20 8.93
C GLU A 66 -10.58 -14.96 10.28
N LYS A 67 -9.86 -13.85 10.35
CA LYS A 67 -9.06 -13.47 11.52
C LYS A 67 -9.48 -12.14 12.07
N GLU A 68 -9.41 -12.00 13.39
CA GLU A 68 -9.48 -10.69 14.00
C GLU A 68 -8.22 -9.89 13.69
N PHE A 69 -8.42 -8.65 13.25
CA PHE A 69 -7.35 -7.69 13.03
C PHE A 69 -7.37 -6.62 14.11
N ASN A 70 -6.33 -6.60 14.95
CA ASN A 70 -6.23 -5.75 16.13
C ASN A 70 -5.46 -4.45 15.91
N PHE A 71 -5.03 -4.20 14.66
CA PHE A 71 -4.33 -2.99 14.25
C PHE A 71 -5.26 -2.07 13.46
N LYS A 72 -4.74 -0.93 13.04
CA LYS A 72 -5.49 0.04 12.27
C LYS A 72 -4.87 0.30 10.91
N ILE A 73 -5.73 0.64 9.96
CA ILE A 73 -5.35 1.06 8.63
C ILE A 73 -5.76 2.52 8.49
N TYR A 74 -4.78 3.37 8.22
CA TYR A 74 -5.00 4.81 8.11
C TYR A 74 -4.96 5.21 6.65
N GLY A 75 -5.95 5.97 6.21
CA GLY A 75 -6.00 6.57 4.88
C GLY A 75 -6.09 8.07 4.94
N SER A 76 -5.35 8.75 4.08
CA SER A 76 -5.58 10.17 3.87
C SER A 76 -5.42 10.55 2.39
N ASP A 77 -6.03 11.66 2.05
CA ASP A 77 -5.88 12.30 0.75
C ASP A 77 -6.07 13.82 0.91
N ILE A 78 -5.43 14.59 0.06
CA ILE A 78 -5.59 16.04 0.02
C ILE A 78 -7.00 16.43 -0.45
N SER A 79 -7.66 15.57 -1.23
CA SER A 79 -8.96 15.81 -1.84
C SER A 79 -10.11 15.35 -0.94
N PRO A 80 -10.97 16.27 -0.43
CA PRO A 80 -12.17 15.89 0.29
C PRO A 80 -13.10 14.99 -0.54
N LYS A 81 -13.13 15.19 -1.86
CA LYS A 81 -13.92 14.36 -2.79
C LYS A 81 -13.39 12.92 -2.86
N ALA A 82 -12.07 12.73 -2.89
CA ALA A 82 -11.45 11.40 -2.87
C ALA A 82 -11.80 10.68 -1.57
N ILE A 83 -11.69 11.35 -0.42
CA ILE A 83 -12.04 10.80 0.89
C ILE A 83 -13.53 10.43 0.98
N ALA A 84 -14.43 11.23 0.40
CA ALA A 84 -15.85 10.88 0.36
C ALA A 84 -16.10 9.59 -0.43
N ILE A 85 -15.45 9.44 -1.60
CA ILE A 85 -15.52 8.22 -2.41
C ILE A 85 -14.92 7.02 -1.66
N ALA A 86 -13.74 7.20 -1.05
CA ALA A 86 -13.09 6.15 -0.27
C ALA A 86 -14.00 5.66 0.86
N ARG A 87 -14.67 6.56 1.56
CA ARG A 87 -15.60 6.24 2.65
C ARG A 87 -16.75 5.35 2.19
N GLU A 88 -17.37 5.67 1.05
CA GLU A 88 -18.44 4.86 0.46
C GLU A 88 -17.93 3.49 0.03
N ASN A 89 -16.75 3.42 -0.60
CA ASN A 89 -16.14 2.17 -1.01
C ASN A 89 -15.82 1.26 0.20
N ILE A 90 -15.20 1.82 1.25
CA ILE A 90 -14.86 1.11 2.49
C ILE A 90 -16.11 0.60 3.19
N LYS A 91 -17.17 1.39 3.24
CA LYS A 91 -18.46 0.98 3.78
C LYS A 91 -19.07 -0.17 2.98
N SER A 92 -19.06 -0.06 1.64
CA SER A 92 -19.56 -1.10 0.74
C SER A 92 -18.77 -2.41 0.86
N ALA A 93 -17.46 -2.32 1.17
CA ALA A 93 -16.59 -3.45 1.41
C ALA A 93 -16.68 -4.00 2.86
N GLY A 94 -17.55 -3.47 3.72
CA GLY A 94 -17.69 -3.93 5.12
C GLY A 94 -16.48 -3.66 6.01
N MET A 95 -15.46 -2.91 5.54
CA MET A 95 -14.17 -2.74 6.20
C MET A 95 -14.06 -1.48 7.09
N ALA A 96 -15.18 -0.77 7.32
CA ALA A 96 -15.19 0.50 8.05
C ALA A 96 -14.68 0.38 9.52
N LYS A 97 -14.76 -0.80 10.13
CA LYS A 97 -14.26 -1.07 11.48
C LYS A 97 -12.73 -0.94 11.57
N TYR A 98 -12.03 -1.22 10.49
CA TYR A 98 -10.57 -1.36 10.48
C TYR A 98 -9.86 -0.15 9.89
N ILE A 99 -10.58 0.73 9.17
CA ILE A 99 -9.99 1.81 8.37
C ILE A 99 -10.45 3.17 8.88
N ASP A 100 -9.48 4.02 9.21
CA ASP A 100 -9.70 5.42 9.60
C ASP A 100 -9.27 6.36 8.48
N LEU A 101 -10.17 7.28 8.07
CA LEU A 101 -9.97 8.21 6.97
C LEU A 101 -9.88 9.66 7.42
N GLN A 102 -8.92 10.39 6.85
CA GLN A 102 -8.75 11.81 7.07
C GLN A 102 -8.57 12.58 5.77
N VAL A 103 -9.13 13.81 5.69
CA VAL A 103 -8.72 14.79 4.67
C VAL A 103 -7.47 15.45 5.19
N LYS A 104 -6.29 15.01 4.70
CA LYS A 104 -5.00 15.49 5.18
C LYS A 104 -3.95 15.36 4.08
N PRO A 105 -3.33 16.45 3.65
CA PRO A 105 -2.19 16.39 2.74
C PRO A 105 -1.00 15.65 3.36
N PHE A 106 -0.25 14.87 2.58
CA PHE A 106 0.87 14.09 3.10
C PHE A 106 1.94 14.96 3.79
N GLN A 107 2.23 16.13 3.27
CA GLN A 107 3.18 17.07 3.88
C GLN A 107 2.77 17.61 5.27
N GLN A 108 1.53 17.40 5.69
CA GLN A 108 1.04 17.84 7.01
C GLN A 108 1.21 16.80 8.11
N TYR A 109 1.76 15.65 7.81
CA TYR A 109 2.11 14.68 8.83
C TYR A 109 3.33 15.16 9.61
N THR A 110 3.18 15.27 10.93
CA THR A 110 4.23 15.66 11.88
C THR A 110 4.68 14.49 12.74
N GLU A 111 3.85 13.47 12.82
CA GLU A 111 4.08 12.24 13.57
C GLU A 111 3.40 11.06 12.85
N ALA A 112 3.89 9.87 13.06
CA ALA A 112 3.33 8.63 12.58
C ALA A 112 3.18 7.63 13.75
N PRO A 113 2.22 6.68 13.69
CA PRO A 113 2.19 5.57 14.64
C PRO A 113 3.53 4.83 14.67
N GLU A 114 3.88 4.21 15.79
CA GLU A 114 5.15 3.48 15.88
C GLU A 114 5.15 2.23 14.98
N ASN A 115 6.26 2.01 14.26
CA ASN A 115 6.57 0.77 13.53
C ASN A 115 5.46 0.27 12.58
N GLY A 116 5.04 1.11 11.66
CA GLY A 116 4.02 0.78 10.66
C GLY A 116 4.56 0.40 9.29
N ILE A 117 3.62 0.15 8.38
CA ILE A 117 3.86 0.01 6.94
C ILE A 117 3.19 1.17 6.22
N LEU A 118 3.94 1.84 5.36
CA LEU A 118 3.38 2.82 4.43
C LEU A 118 3.31 2.18 3.04
N ILE A 119 2.11 2.17 2.45
CA ILE A 119 1.91 1.68 1.09
C ILE A 119 1.15 2.75 0.35
N THR A 120 1.70 3.22 -0.78
CA THR A 120 1.03 4.28 -1.52
C THR A 120 1.28 4.18 -3.02
N ASN A 121 0.28 4.64 -3.77
CA ASN A 121 0.30 4.81 -5.21
C ASN A 121 0.15 6.31 -5.52
N PRO A 122 1.25 7.09 -5.46
CA PRO A 122 1.21 8.51 -5.72
C PRO A 122 0.71 8.79 -7.14
N PRO A 123 0.09 9.96 -7.39
CA PRO A 123 -0.28 10.32 -8.74
C PRO A 123 0.96 10.39 -9.63
N TYR A 124 0.83 9.84 -10.83
CA TYR A 124 1.84 9.87 -11.89
C TYR A 124 1.15 10.09 -13.24
N GLY A 125 1.86 10.72 -14.19
CA GLY A 125 1.40 10.89 -15.56
C GLY A 125 0.59 12.16 -15.83
N GLU A 126 -0.34 12.11 -16.75
CA GLU A 126 -0.94 13.22 -17.50
C GLU A 126 -1.70 14.30 -16.68
N ARG A 127 -1.93 14.07 -15.39
CA ARG A 127 -2.74 14.95 -14.54
C ARG A 127 -1.94 16.01 -13.77
N ILE A 128 -0.61 15.93 -13.79
CA ILE A 128 0.28 16.80 -13.02
C ILE A 128 1.43 17.24 -13.93
N SER A 129 1.86 18.52 -13.84
CA SER A 129 3.05 18.96 -14.60
C SER A 129 4.28 18.18 -14.14
N SER A 130 5.24 17.97 -15.04
CA SER A 130 6.47 17.24 -14.72
C SER A 130 7.25 17.85 -13.54
N LYS A 131 7.24 19.18 -13.41
CA LYS A 131 7.88 19.88 -12.29
C LYS A 131 7.17 19.62 -10.97
N ASP A 132 5.84 19.67 -10.96
CA ASP A 132 5.03 19.43 -9.76
C ASP A 132 5.13 17.96 -9.34
N LEU A 133 5.23 17.05 -10.31
CA LEU A 133 5.43 15.63 -10.07
C LEU A 133 6.76 15.35 -9.37
N LEU A 134 7.86 15.89 -9.86
CA LEU A 134 9.18 15.73 -9.23
C LEU A 134 9.22 16.33 -7.83
N GLY A 135 8.57 17.49 -7.62
CA GLY A 135 8.41 18.12 -6.30
C GLY A 135 7.60 17.27 -5.33
N LEU A 136 6.56 16.58 -5.82
CA LEU A 136 5.79 15.63 -5.01
C LEU A 136 6.68 14.48 -4.50
N TYR A 137 7.48 13.86 -5.35
CA TYR A 137 8.34 12.75 -4.91
C TYR A 137 9.50 13.20 -4.02
N GLU A 138 9.99 14.42 -4.17
CA GLU A 138 10.95 15.02 -3.25
C GLU A 138 10.30 15.24 -1.86
N MET A 139 9.06 15.73 -1.81
CA MET A 139 8.27 15.86 -0.58
C MET A 139 8.02 14.50 0.06
N ILE A 140 7.65 13.47 -0.70
CA ILE A 140 7.49 12.10 -0.21
C ILE A 140 8.78 11.64 0.47
N GLY A 141 9.92 11.78 -0.19
CA GLY A 141 11.22 11.41 0.36
C GLY A 141 11.56 12.15 1.65
N SER A 142 11.20 13.43 1.74
CA SER A 142 11.37 14.23 2.95
C SER A 142 10.50 13.71 4.09
N GLN A 143 9.21 13.46 3.85
CA GLN A 143 8.30 12.92 4.85
C GLN A 143 8.77 11.56 5.38
N LEU A 144 9.18 10.65 4.49
CA LEU A 144 9.70 9.36 4.91
C LEU A 144 10.88 9.49 5.86
N LYS A 145 11.85 10.35 5.55
CA LYS A 145 13.08 10.55 6.35
C LYS A 145 12.83 11.18 7.72
N HIS A 146 11.84 12.06 7.81
CA HIS A 146 11.67 12.90 9.01
C HIS A 146 10.52 12.46 9.90
N VAL A 147 9.45 11.89 9.34
CA VAL A 147 8.23 11.55 10.06
C VAL A 147 8.04 10.04 10.21
N PHE A 148 8.32 9.26 9.16
CA PHE A 148 8.02 7.83 9.12
C PHE A 148 9.24 6.95 9.45
N LYS A 149 9.99 7.31 10.47
CA LYS A 149 11.14 6.52 10.95
C LYS A 149 10.66 5.18 11.50
N GLY A 150 11.38 4.11 11.22
CA GLY A 150 11.01 2.74 11.59
C GLY A 150 10.00 2.08 10.66
N TYR A 151 9.53 2.79 9.64
CA TYR A 151 8.57 2.27 8.67
C TYR A 151 9.25 1.50 7.53
N ASP A 152 8.52 0.51 7.04
CA ASP A 152 8.71 -0.04 5.70
C ASP A 152 7.79 0.71 4.74
N ALA A 153 8.36 1.48 3.82
CA ALA A 153 7.59 2.27 2.85
C ALA A 153 7.62 1.62 1.47
N TRP A 154 6.44 1.31 0.94
CA TRP A 154 6.25 0.73 -0.37
C TRP A 154 5.59 1.73 -1.32
N ILE A 155 6.26 2.04 -2.42
CA ILE A 155 5.82 3.05 -3.39
C ILE A 155 5.84 2.45 -4.79
N ILE A 156 4.73 2.62 -5.51
CA ILE A 156 4.63 2.29 -6.93
C ILE A 156 4.83 3.54 -7.78
N SER A 157 5.58 3.43 -8.86
CA SER A 157 5.70 4.45 -9.92
C SER A 157 6.21 3.82 -11.21
N TYR A 158 6.03 4.49 -12.34
CA TYR A 158 6.61 4.07 -13.62
C TYR A 158 7.73 5.00 -14.11
N HIS A 159 8.04 6.06 -13.36
CA HIS A 159 9.09 7.02 -13.70
C HIS A 159 10.30 6.88 -12.79
N ASP A 160 11.44 6.48 -13.35
CA ASP A 160 12.72 6.45 -12.65
C ASP A 160 13.13 7.79 -12.07
N GLU A 161 12.85 8.88 -12.79
CA GLU A 161 13.14 10.23 -12.33
C GLU A 161 12.40 10.57 -11.02
N CYS A 162 11.16 10.08 -10.87
CA CYS A 162 10.39 10.23 -9.65
C CYS A 162 11.06 9.51 -8.48
N PHE A 163 11.45 8.26 -8.67
CA PHE A 163 12.14 7.49 -7.64
C PHE A 163 13.47 8.12 -7.23
N ASN A 164 14.23 8.69 -8.17
CA ASN A 164 15.47 9.39 -7.88
C ASN A 164 15.25 10.60 -6.96
N LYS A 165 14.09 11.27 -7.06
CA LYS A 165 13.71 12.42 -6.21
C LYS A 165 13.39 12.04 -4.77
N ILE A 166 12.98 10.80 -4.49
CA ILE A 166 12.80 10.31 -3.12
C ILE A 166 14.11 10.40 -2.33
N GLY A 167 15.26 10.21 -3.00
CA GLY A 167 16.57 10.35 -2.40
C GLY A 167 16.85 9.35 -1.29
N LEU A 168 16.26 8.15 -1.39
CA LEU A 168 16.51 6.99 -0.55
C LEU A 168 16.92 5.80 -1.44
N LYS A 169 17.74 4.90 -0.90
CA LYS A 169 18.09 3.66 -1.60
C LYS A 169 17.02 2.61 -1.32
N PRO A 170 16.40 2.02 -2.35
CA PRO A 170 15.43 0.95 -2.13
C PRO A 170 16.12 -0.33 -1.63
N ALA A 171 15.45 -1.04 -0.74
CA ALA A 171 15.85 -2.36 -0.28
C ALA A 171 15.38 -3.46 -1.24
N ILE A 172 14.20 -3.27 -1.85
CA ILE A 172 13.60 -4.21 -2.81
C ILE A 172 13.04 -3.41 -3.98
N CYS A 173 13.21 -3.94 -5.21
CA CYS A 173 12.58 -3.45 -6.43
C CYS A 173 11.86 -4.61 -7.10
N ILE A 174 10.60 -4.43 -7.46
CA ILE A 174 9.75 -5.42 -8.13
C ILE A 174 9.16 -4.76 -9.37
N ASN A 175 9.45 -5.32 -10.54
CA ASN A 175 8.81 -4.88 -11.78
C ASN A 175 7.39 -5.44 -11.84
N MET A 176 6.44 -4.62 -12.22
CA MET A 176 5.04 -5.02 -12.33
C MET A 176 4.30 -4.21 -13.38
N MET A 177 3.22 -4.76 -13.90
CA MET A 177 2.31 -4.04 -14.78
C MET A 177 1.19 -3.37 -13.97
N ASN A 178 0.94 -2.09 -14.21
CA ASN A 178 -0.25 -1.40 -13.71
C ASN A 178 -1.11 -0.96 -14.91
N GLY A 179 -2.08 -1.78 -15.27
CA GLY A 179 -2.75 -1.68 -16.55
C GLY A 179 -1.77 -1.94 -17.70
N SER A 180 -1.58 -0.95 -18.58
CA SER A 180 -0.62 -0.98 -19.70
C SER A 180 0.76 -0.39 -19.36
N LEU A 181 0.94 0.11 -18.15
CA LEU A 181 2.18 0.78 -17.75
C LEU A 181 3.13 -0.21 -17.07
N GLU A 182 4.38 -0.23 -17.52
CA GLU A 182 5.46 -0.90 -16.80
C GLU A 182 5.85 -0.05 -15.61
N CYS A 183 5.61 -0.57 -14.41
CA CYS A 183 5.87 0.11 -13.15
C CYS A 183 6.91 -0.64 -12.34
N GLU A 184 7.56 0.07 -11.44
CA GLU A 184 8.31 -0.53 -10.35
C GLU A 184 7.59 -0.30 -9.02
N TYR A 185 7.64 -1.30 -8.17
CA TYR A 185 7.19 -1.28 -6.79
C TYR A 185 8.41 -1.38 -5.90
N ARG A 186 8.76 -0.29 -5.20
CA ARG A 186 10.01 -0.18 -4.44
C ARG A 186 9.73 -0.14 -2.95
N LYS A 187 10.46 -0.97 -2.19
CA LYS A 187 10.49 -0.94 -0.72
C LYS A 187 11.65 -0.07 -0.25
N TYR A 188 11.35 0.82 0.69
CA TYR A 188 12.33 1.60 1.43
C TYR A 188 12.20 1.27 2.91
N GLU A 189 13.28 0.83 3.53
CA GLU A 189 13.37 0.64 4.98
C GLU A 189 13.87 1.94 5.60
N ILE A 190 13.02 2.56 6.42
CA ILE A 190 13.27 3.89 7.00
C ILE A 190 13.81 3.69 8.41
N PHE A 191 15.09 3.95 8.61
CA PHE A 191 15.77 3.81 9.89
C PHE A 191 16.17 5.16 10.48
N GLU A 192 16.46 5.18 11.77
CA GLU A 192 17.04 6.35 12.43
C GLU A 192 18.55 6.40 12.21
N GLY A 193 19.08 7.57 11.78
CA GLY A 193 20.51 7.79 11.65
C GLY A 193 21.04 7.74 10.22
N LYS A 194 22.35 7.60 10.08
CA LYS A 194 23.01 7.55 8.76
C LYS A 194 23.07 6.09 8.27
N TYR A 195 22.87 5.90 6.97
CA TYR A 195 22.94 4.58 6.32
C TYR A 195 24.21 3.77 6.67
N ASN A 196 25.34 4.44 6.85
CA ASN A 196 26.60 3.78 7.22
C ASN A 196 26.57 3.20 8.64
N ASP A 197 25.85 3.80 9.56
CA ASP A 197 25.71 3.34 10.93
C ASP A 197 24.77 2.13 10.98
N PHE A 198 23.65 2.21 10.29
CA PHE A 198 22.72 1.10 10.09
C PHE A 198 23.41 -0.12 9.45
N LYS A 199 24.24 0.09 8.43
CA LYS A 199 24.99 -0.99 7.79
C LYS A 199 25.99 -1.68 8.72
N ARG A 200 26.58 -0.95 9.67
CA ARG A 200 27.49 -1.52 10.67
C ARG A 200 26.76 -2.37 11.70
N GLU A 201 25.58 -1.95 12.14
CA GLU A 201 24.81 -2.63 13.19
C GLU A 201 24.05 -3.85 12.67
N THR A 202 23.51 -3.81 11.45
CA THR A 202 22.65 -4.85 10.88
C THR A 202 23.33 -5.72 9.80
N GLY A 203 24.57 -5.41 9.40
CA GLY A 203 25.26 -6.07 8.28
C GLY A 203 24.81 -5.59 6.90
N GLY A 204 23.90 -4.60 6.84
CA GLY A 204 23.31 -4.05 5.61
C GLY A 204 22.36 -5.03 4.90
N PHE A 205 21.74 -4.55 3.81
CA PHE A 205 20.89 -5.41 2.98
C PHE A 205 21.73 -6.53 2.35
N LYS A 206 21.39 -7.78 2.64
CA LYS A 206 21.99 -8.91 1.93
C LYS A 206 21.45 -8.87 0.49
N GLU A 207 22.31 -8.56 -0.46
CA GLU A 207 22.00 -8.77 -1.88
C GLU A 207 21.65 -10.26 -2.07
N LYS A 208 20.36 -10.56 -2.31
CA LYS A 208 19.99 -11.88 -2.83
C LYS A 208 20.60 -11.95 -4.23
N LYS A 209 21.68 -12.76 -4.38
CA LYS A 209 22.18 -13.13 -5.68
C LYS A 209 21.01 -13.72 -6.47
N LYS A 210 20.78 -13.18 -7.66
CA LYS A 210 19.95 -13.84 -8.68
C LYS A 210 20.72 -15.09 -9.11
N ASP A 211 20.24 -16.25 -8.72
CA ASP A 211 20.50 -17.50 -9.43
C ASP A 211 19.38 -17.70 -10.47
#